data_2461e81d826764c0e6b5716fed986cb5
#
_entry.id   2461e81d826764c0e6b5716fed986cb5
#
_cell.length_a   1.000
_cell.length_b   1.000
_cell.length_c   1.000
_cell.angle_alpha   90.00
_cell.angle_beta   90.00
_cell.angle_gamma   90.00
#
_symmetry.space_group_name_H-M   'P 1'
#
loop_
_entity.id
_entity.type
_entity.pdbx_description
1 polymer ?
#
loop_
_entity_poly.entity_id
_entity_poly.type
_entity_poly.pdbx_seq_one_letter_code
_entity_poly.pdbx_strand_id
1 'polypeptide(L)'
;MTKIMKTVAGSEGVAACMLVLVSALFLHSNAFAQTRGPTNTRPTIVFVHGLWADGSCWSKVINPLVDKGYKVISVQNPTTSLEDDVAATKRAIDRADGDVILVGHSWGGSVITEAGADPRVKALVYIAAFAPDKGETAASLGKSVAPTILPGFIQNANGYLTLSREGVAKAFAADLSPQEQDFVFAVQEPAFQKVFGDAGVNAAWKSKPSWYVVASEDNAINPELEKRMAKRANAKTTILKSSHVAMLSKPNEVLDVILDAAQSVSK
;
A
#
# COMPACT_ATOMS: atom_id res chain seq x y z
N MET A 1 79.72 -22.40 13.26
CA MET A 1 80.69 -21.72 14.14
C MET A 1 79.92 -20.87 15.09
N THR A 2 79.83 -21.37 16.26
CA THR A 2 80.47 -20.94 17.49
C THR A 2 79.56 -20.00 18.28
N LYS A 3 78.90 -20.52 19.25
CA LYS A 3 79.21 -20.51 20.73
C LYS A 3 78.93 -19.12 21.33
N ILE A 4 78.42 -18.96 22.49
CA ILE A 4 78.30 -19.64 23.79
C ILE A 4 77.50 -18.72 24.73
N MET A 5 76.51 -19.21 25.45
CA MET A 5 76.42 -19.36 26.93
C MET A 5 76.88 -18.12 27.76
N LYS A 6 76.13 -17.69 28.73
CA LYS A 6 75.96 -18.15 30.14
C LYS A 6 75.10 -17.12 30.88
N THR A 7 74.10 -17.59 31.57
CA THR A 7 73.98 -17.80 33.04
C THR A 7 74.39 -16.57 33.91
N VAL A 8 73.63 -16.17 34.89
CA VAL A 8 73.24 -16.70 36.15
C VAL A 8 72.51 -15.67 37.02
N ALA A 9 71.46 -16.07 37.60
CA ALA A 9 71.00 -15.97 38.98
C ALA A 9 70.96 -14.60 39.73
N GLY A 10 69.91 -14.48 40.43
CA GLY A 10 69.91 -14.23 41.84
C GLY A 10 68.94 -13.19 42.33
N SER A 11 68.11 -13.60 43.06
CA SER A 11 67.66 -13.32 44.46
C SER A 11 66.54 -12.34 44.62
N GLU A 12 65.52 -12.93 45.11
CA GLU A 12 64.83 -12.63 46.37
C GLU A 12 64.19 -11.24 46.56
N GLY A 13 62.84 -11.33 46.65
CA GLY A 13 62.19 -10.82 47.80
C GLY A 13 61.71 -9.39 47.72
N VAL A 14 60.44 -9.24 47.61
CA VAL A 14 59.60 -8.49 48.59
C VAL A 14 58.14 -8.69 48.20
N ALA A 15 57.40 -9.34 49.02
CA ALA A 15 55.95 -9.38 48.97
C ALA A 15 55.39 -7.99 49.27
N ALA A 16 54.83 -7.39 48.25
CA ALA A 16 54.01 -6.19 48.41
C ALA A 16 52.55 -6.62 48.19
N CYS A 17 51.81 -6.75 49.29
CA CYS A 17 50.34 -6.81 49.29
C CYS A 17 49.79 -5.57 48.61
N MET A 18 49.38 -5.69 47.37
CA MET A 18 48.49 -4.68 46.78
C MET A 18 47.06 -5.17 46.97
N LEU A 19 46.38 -4.47 47.94
CA LEU A 19 44.93 -4.47 48.06
C LEU A 19 44.35 -3.96 46.74
N VAL A 20 43.78 -4.87 45.92
CA VAL A 20 42.96 -4.46 44.81
C VAL A 20 41.61 -4.05 45.36
N LEU A 21 41.38 -2.79 45.50
CA LEU A 21 40.06 -2.19 45.67
C LEU A 21 39.30 -2.40 44.38
N VAL A 22 38.47 -3.44 44.31
CA VAL A 22 37.45 -3.57 43.28
C VAL A 22 36.39 -2.53 43.54
N SER A 23 36.57 -1.35 42.94
CA SER A 23 35.50 -0.36 42.83
C SER A 23 34.43 -0.93 41.88
N ALA A 24 33.37 -1.49 42.45
CA ALA A 24 32.17 -1.84 41.75
C ALA A 24 31.56 -0.53 41.23
N LEU A 25 31.87 -0.16 39.97
CA LEU A 25 31.10 0.80 39.22
C LEU A 25 29.73 0.18 38.94
N PHE A 26 28.76 0.48 39.78
CA PHE A 26 27.34 0.34 39.44
C PHE A 26 27.06 1.25 38.25
N LEU A 27 27.19 0.72 37.03
CA LEU A 27 26.60 1.29 35.83
C LEU A 27 25.08 1.29 36.04
N HIS A 28 24.58 2.42 36.54
CA HIS A 28 23.17 2.69 36.47
C HIS A 28 22.82 2.78 34.98
N SER A 29 22.38 1.70 34.40
CA SER A 29 21.68 1.70 33.15
C SER A 29 20.39 2.51 33.38
N ASN A 30 20.47 3.81 33.17
CA ASN A 30 19.29 4.60 32.96
C ASN A 30 18.69 4.06 31.65
N ALA A 31 17.86 3.04 31.77
CA ALA A 31 16.89 2.72 30.75
C ALA A 31 16.08 4.01 30.56
N PHE A 32 16.45 4.79 29.56
CA PHE A 32 15.56 5.80 29.02
C PHE A 32 14.29 5.04 28.63
N ALA A 33 13.34 4.96 29.52
CA ALA A 33 11.97 4.67 29.18
C ALA A 33 11.60 5.76 28.19
N GLN A 34 11.74 5.45 26.91
CA GLN A 34 11.26 6.27 25.82
C GLN A 34 9.76 6.38 26.07
N THR A 35 9.35 7.45 26.74
CA THR A 35 7.94 7.80 26.90
C THR A 35 7.42 7.86 25.45
N ARG A 36 6.72 6.81 25.04
CA ARG A 36 5.92 6.86 23.82
C ARG A 36 5.04 8.10 24.00
N GLY A 37 5.31 9.11 23.20
CA GLY A 37 4.43 10.27 23.10
C GLY A 37 2.99 9.78 22.87
N PRO A 38 1.97 10.60 23.06
CA PRO A 38 0.58 10.19 22.99
C PRO A 38 0.40 9.32 21.74
N THR A 39 0.01 8.06 21.94
CA THR A 39 -0.24 7.14 20.85
C THR A 39 -1.30 7.79 19.98
N ASN A 40 -0.93 8.14 18.76
CA ASN A 40 -1.90 8.61 17.78
C ASN A 40 -2.93 7.49 17.63
N THR A 41 -4.10 7.65 18.21
CA THR A 41 -5.17 6.65 18.15
C THR A 41 -5.77 6.54 16.75
N ARG A 42 -5.38 7.43 15.83
CA ARG A 42 -5.80 7.40 14.44
C ARG A 42 -5.04 6.34 13.66
N PRO A 43 -5.73 5.55 12.82
CA PRO A 43 -5.07 4.57 11.98
C PRO A 43 -4.16 5.25 10.95
N THR A 44 -3.11 4.54 10.51
CA THR A 44 -2.32 4.93 9.36
C THR A 44 -3.09 4.55 8.08
N ILE A 45 -3.17 5.47 7.13
CA ILE A 45 -3.83 5.23 5.84
C ILE A 45 -2.76 4.85 4.82
N VAL A 46 -2.87 3.66 4.26
CA VAL A 46 -1.94 3.14 3.25
C VAL A 46 -2.65 3.06 1.91
N PHE A 47 -2.18 3.82 0.94
CA PHE A 47 -2.70 3.88 -0.42
C PHE A 47 -1.97 2.94 -1.35
N VAL A 48 -2.74 2.24 -2.19
CA VAL A 48 -2.26 1.26 -3.17
C VAL A 48 -2.86 1.61 -4.53
N HIS A 49 -2.03 2.11 -5.44
CA HIS A 49 -2.47 2.52 -6.78
C HIS A 49 -2.76 1.33 -7.69
N GLY A 50 -3.47 1.58 -8.78
CA GLY A 50 -3.77 0.61 -9.82
C GLY A 50 -2.69 0.50 -10.90
N LEU A 51 -2.97 -0.25 -11.97
CA LEU A 51 -2.16 -0.28 -13.17
C LEU A 51 -2.21 1.08 -13.88
N TRP A 52 -1.16 1.39 -14.64
CA TRP A 52 -1.06 2.64 -15.42
C TRP A 52 -1.19 3.91 -14.57
N ALA A 53 -0.84 3.80 -13.30
CA ALA A 53 -0.80 4.88 -12.34
C ALA A 53 0.42 4.70 -11.43
N ASP A 54 0.69 5.71 -10.63
CA ASP A 54 1.67 5.67 -9.55
C ASP A 54 1.07 6.31 -8.28
N GLY A 55 1.89 6.46 -7.24
CA GLY A 55 1.43 7.06 -5.99
C GLY A 55 0.95 8.50 -6.09
N SER A 56 1.25 9.23 -7.18
CA SER A 56 0.79 10.60 -7.39
C SER A 56 -0.70 10.71 -7.69
N CYS A 57 -1.34 9.61 -8.11
CA CYS A 57 -2.79 9.57 -8.32
C CYS A 57 -3.60 9.90 -7.06
N TRP A 58 -2.98 9.82 -5.88
CA TRP A 58 -3.58 10.14 -4.59
C TRP A 58 -3.32 11.58 -4.11
N SER A 59 -2.61 12.39 -4.91
CA SER A 59 -2.16 13.74 -4.51
C SER A 59 -3.29 14.64 -3.98
N LYS A 60 -4.49 14.58 -4.56
CA LYS A 60 -5.63 15.40 -4.15
C LYS A 60 -6.29 14.95 -2.84
N VAL A 61 -6.02 13.73 -2.36
CA VAL A 61 -6.57 13.20 -1.09
C VAL A 61 -5.52 13.10 0.02
N ILE A 62 -4.23 12.96 -0.31
CA ILE A 62 -3.15 12.84 0.68
C ILE A 62 -3.04 14.13 1.52
N ASN A 63 -2.91 15.30 0.89
CA ASN A 63 -2.71 16.55 1.60
C ASN A 63 -3.84 16.83 2.62
N PRO A 64 -5.14 16.76 2.26
CA PRO A 64 -6.21 16.94 3.21
C PRO A 64 -6.20 15.96 4.39
N LEU A 65 -5.73 14.71 4.20
CA LEU A 65 -5.58 13.75 5.30
C LEU A 65 -4.43 14.10 6.23
N VAL A 66 -3.29 14.53 5.67
CA VAL A 66 -2.13 15.00 6.45
C VAL A 66 -2.52 16.24 7.27
N ASP A 67 -3.22 17.20 6.68
CA ASP A 67 -3.72 18.42 7.38
C ASP A 67 -4.67 18.06 8.53
N LYS A 68 -5.41 16.95 8.40
CA LYS A 68 -6.26 16.41 9.47
C LYS A 68 -5.47 15.57 10.50
N GLY A 69 -4.14 15.44 10.36
CA GLY A 69 -3.26 14.75 11.30
C GLY A 69 -3.23 13.22 11.15
N TYR A 70 -3.63 12.67 9.99
CA TYR A 70 -3.43 11.26 9.69
C TYR A 70 -2.01 11.00 9.22
N LYS A 71 -1.46 9.85 9.59
CA LYS A 71 -0.27 9.31 8.93
C LYS A 71 -0.69 8.65 7.63
N VAL A 72 0.03 8.94 6.56
CA VAL A 72 -0.27 8.47 5.21
C VAL A 72 0.96 7.85 4.60
N ILE A 73 0.80 6.70 3.95
CA ILE A 73 1.84 6.05 3.16
C ILE A 73 1.25 5.73 1.79
N SER A 74 1.87 6.23 0.72
CA SER A 74 1.53 5.83 -0.64
C SER A 74 2.54 4.78 -1.12
N VAL A 75 2.04 3.59 -1.44
CA VAL A 75 2.84 2.49 -1.97
C VAL A 75 3.18 2.78 -3.43
N GLN A 76 4.40 2.47 -3.82
CA GLN A 76 4.79 2.40 -5.23
C GLN A 76 4.81 0.92 -5.61
N ASN A 77 3.78 0.50 -6.33
CA ASN A 77 3.63 -0.88 -6.77
C ASN A 77 4.54 -1.14 -7.99
N PRO A 78 5.32 -2.24 -8.02
CA PRO A 78 6.08 -2.60 -9.22
C PRO A 78 5.21 -2.98 -10.42
N THR A 79 3.94 -3.32 -10.23
CA THR A 79 2.98 -3.73 -11.26
C THR A 79 3.46 -4.91 -12.13
N THR A 80 4.33 -5.76 -11.58
CA THR A 80 4.93 -6.92 -12.23
C THR A 80 4.20 -8.22 -11.91
N SER A 81 3.69 -8.35 -10.69
CA SER A 81 2.86 -9.47 -10.22
C SER A 81 2.04 -9.08 -8.99
N LEU A 82 0.99 -9.85 -8.68
CA LEU A 82 0.25 -9.68 -7.43
C LEU A 82 1.17 -9.87 -6.22
N GLU A 83 2.09 -10.83 -6.27
CA GLU A 83 3.03 -11.13 -5.19
C GLU A 83 3.94 -9.94 -4.89
N ASP A 84 4.51 -9.31 -5.92
CA ASP A 84 5.42 -8.16 -5.79
C ASP A 84 4.70 -6.94 -5.20
N ASP A 85 3.49 -6.66 -5.68
CA ASP A 85 2.66 -5.54 -5.22
C ASP A 85 2.18 -5.75 -3.79
N VAL A 86 1.80 -6.98 -3.43
CA VAL A 86 1.46 -7.37 -2.05
C VAL A 86 2.68 -7.23 -1.14
N ALA A 87 3.88 -7.65 -1.59
CA ALA A 87 5.10 -7.49 -0.83
C ALA A 87 5.44 -6.02 -0.59
N ALA A 88 5.25 -5.15 -1.60
CA ALA A 88 5.41 -3.70 -1.45
C ALA A 88 4.42 -3.13 -0.42
N THR A 89 3.15 -3.56 -0.49
CA THR A 89 2.11 -3.14 0.45
C THR A 89 2.40 -3.61 1.88
N LYS A 90 2.86 -4.84 2.07
CA LYS A 90 3.27 -5.36 3.40
C LYS A 90 4.42 -4.55 4.01
N ARG A 91 5.42 -4.16 3.20
CA ARG A 91 6.49 -3.25 3.68
C ARG A 91 5.94 -1.89 4.12
N ALA A 92 4.90 -1.38 3.46
CA ALA A 92 4.23 -0.15 3.89
C ALA A 92 3.46 -0.35 5.20
N ILE A 93 2.75 -1.48 5.36
CA ILE A 93 2.09 -1.85 6.60
C ILE A 93 3.12 -1.97 7.75
N ASP A 94 4.30 -2.56 7.50
CA ASP A 94 5.37 -2.69 8.51
C ASP A 94 5.92 -1.35 8.99
N ARG A 95 5.88 -0.32 8.16
CA ARG A 95 6.27 1.06 8.50
C ARG A 95 5.18 1.83 9.22
N ALA A 96 3.95 1.32 9.24
CA ALA A 96 2.84 1.99 9.90
C ALA A 96 2.92 1.83 11.42
N ASP A 97 2.52 2.87 12.14
CA ASP A 97 2.37 2.83 13.59
C ASP A 97 0.90 2.46 13.92
N GLY A 98 0.70 1.32 14.56
CA GLY A 98 -0.62 0.88 15.02
C GLY A 98 -1.53 0.32 13.92
N ASP A 99 -2.81 0.64 14.02
CA ASP A 99 -3.84 0.14 13.10
C ASP A 99 -3.71 0.77 11.71
N VAL A 100 -4.10 0.01 10.69
CA VAL A 100 -3.96 0.39 9.28
C VAL A 100 -5.32 0.32 8.58
N ILE A 101 -5.56 1.29 7.70
CA ILE A 101 -6.60 1.23 6.68
C ILE A 101 -5.90 1.12 5.33
N LEU A 102 -6.26 0.11 4.54
CA LEU A 102 -5.80 0.00 3.17
C LEU A 102 -6.82 0.64 2.22
N VAL A 103 -6.34 1.49 1.33
CA VAL A 103 -7.13 2.13 0.28
C VAL A 103 -6.57 1.70 -1.07
N GLY A 104 -7.34 0.96 -1.86
CA GLY A 104 -6.92 0.42 -3.15
C GLY A 104 -7.73 0.99 -4.31
N HIS A 105 -7.05 1.45 -5.35
CA HIS A 105 -7.64 1.85 -6.61
C HIS A 105 -7.45 0.76 -7.67
N SER A 106 -8.48 0.47 -8.43
CA SER A 106 -8.38 -0.41 -9.60
C SER A 106 -7.75 -1.77 -9.26
N TRP A 107 -6.64 -2.15 -9.88
CA TRP A 107 -5.81 -3.31 -9.55
C TRP A 107 -5.36 -3.32 -8.08
N GLY A 108 -5.07 -2.13 -7.51
CA GLY A 108 -4.72 -2.00 -6.09
C GLY A 108 -5.77 -2.59 -5.15
N GLY A 109 -7.02 -2.73 -5.60
CA GLY A 109 -8.07 -3.45 -4.88
C GLY A 109 -7.78 -4.95 -4.75
N SER A 110 -7.25 -5.61 -5.78
CA SER A 110 -6.75 -6.99 -5.68
C SER A 110 -5.61 -7.11 -4.67
N VAL A 111 -4.70 -6.14 -4.69
CA VAL A 111 -3.56 -6.09 -3.77
C VAL A 111 -4.00 -5.94 -2.32
N ILE A 112 -4.92 -4.99 -2.03
CA ILE A 112 -5.42 -4.80 -0.65
C ILE A 112 -6.31 -5.95 -0.19
N THR A 113 -6.98 -6.65 -1.10
CA THR A 113 -7.75 -7.86 -0.79
C THR A 113 -6.83 -8.97 -0.27
N GLU A 114 -5.65 -9.12 -0.85
CA GLU A 114 -4.65 -10.10 -0.43
C GLU A 114 -3.88 -9.64 0.82
N ALA A 115 -3.34 -8.41 0.81
CA ALA A 115 -2.54 -7.86 1.91
C ALA A 115 -3.38 -7.58 3.17
N GLY A 116 -4.68 -7.39 3.03
CA GLY A 116 -5.62 -7.10 4.11
C GLY A 116 -5.81 -8.22 5.13
N ALA A 117 -5.25 -9.41 4.88
CA ALA A 117 -5.18 -10.49 5.86
C ALA A 117 -4.28 -10.15 7.07
N ASP A 118 -3.40 -9.16 6.97
CA ASP A 118 -2.58 -8.68 8.09
C ASP A 118 -3.46 -8.25 9.27
N PRO A 119 -3.17 -8.67 10.51
CA PRO A 119 -3.98 -8.37 11.70
C PRO A 119 -4.03 -6.88 12.04
N ARG A 120 -3.05 -6.07 11.61
CA ARG A 120 -3.03 -4.62 11.79
C ARG A 120 -4.00 -3.90 10.86
N VAL A 121 -4.38 -4.54 9.75
CA VAL A 121 -5.39 -3.97 8.84
C VAL A 121 -6.78 -4.10 9.47
N LYS A 122 -7.44 -2.97 9.67
CA LYS A 122 -8.75 -2.90 10.33
C LYS A 122 -9.90 -2.59 9.38
N ALA A 123 -9.60 -1.99 8.23
CA ALA A 123 -10.60 -1.66 7.22
C ALA A 123 -10.00 -1.64 5.81
N LEU A 124 -10.86 -1.85 4.82
CA LEU A 124 -10.53 -1.81 3.40
C LEU A 124 -11.41 -0.77 2.69
N VAL A 125 -10.79 0.06 1.85
CA VAL A 125 -11.50 1.03 1.02
C VAL A 125 -11.15 0.77 -0.44
N TYR A 126 -12.14 0.45 -1.24
CA TYR A 126 -12.03 0.17 -2.66
C TYR A 126 -12.50 1.38 -3.47
N ILE A 127 -11.68 1.89 -4.38
CA ILE A 127 -12.01 3.03 -5.23
C ILE A 127 -11.97 2.56 -6.69
N ALA A 128 -13.14 2.41 -7.35
CA ALA A 128 -13.24 1.90 -8.71
C ALA A 128 -12.35 0.66 -8.91
N ALA A 129 -12.49 -0.38 -8.07
CA ALA A 129 -11.43 -1.34 -7.85
C ALA A 129 -11.90 -2.80 -7.90
N PHE A 130 -10.98 -3.72 -8.22
CA PHE A 130 -11.23 -5.14 -8.07
C PHE A 130 -11.28 -5.53 -6.59
N ALA A 131 -12.26 -6.38 -6.23
CA ALA A 131 -12.38 -7.02 -4.93
C ALA A 131 -12.58 -8.54 -5.13
N PRO A 132 -11.53 -9.27 -5.57
CA PRO A 132 -11.64 -10.67 -5.92
C PRO A 132 -11.94 -11.55 -4.70
N ASP A 133 -12.60 -12.68 -4.94
CA ASP A 133 -12.63 -13.81 -4.02
C ASP A 133 -11.36 -14.66 -4.24
N LYS A 134 -11.11 -15.58 -3.32
CA LYS A 134 -10.01 -16.54 -3.43
C LYS A 134 -10.05 -17.26 -4.77
N GLY A 135 -8.94 -17.22 -5.51
CA GLY A 135 -8.78 -17.87 -6.80
C GLY A 135 -9.36 -17.08 -7.99
N GLU A 136 -10.06 -15.97 -7.76
CA GLU A 136 -10.46 -15.07 -8.84
C GLU A 136 -9.29 -14.20 -9.30
N THR A 137 -9.30 -13.85 -10.59
CA THR A 137 -8.31 -12.97 -11.22
C THR A 137 -9.01 -11.75 -11.82
N ALA A 138 -8.28 -10.66 -12.06
CA ALA A 138 -8.82 -9.51 -12.77
C ALA A 138 -9.40 -9.92 -14.15
N ALA A 139 -8.72 -10.80 -14.85
CA ALA A 139 -9.19 -11.31 -16.13
C ALA A 139 -10.48 -12.14 -16.03
N SER A 140 -10.61 -13.02 -15.02
CA SER A 140 -11.82 -13.81 -14.81
C SER A 140 -13.02 -12.93 -14.44
N LEU A 141 -12.80 -11.94 -13.59
CA LEU A 141 -13.83 -10.97 -13.20
C LEU A 141 -14.28 -10.13 -14.40
N GLY A 142 -13.33 -9.58 -15.17
CA GLY A 142 -13.65 -8.78 -16.35
C GLY A 142 -14.45 -9.57 -17.41
N LYS A 143 -14.15 -10.86 -17.60
CA LYS A 143 -14.91 -11.75 -18.52
C LYS A 143 -16.34 -12.06 -18.06
N SER A 144 -16.68 -11.79 -16.81
CA SER A 144 -17.99 -12.10 -16.22
C SER A 144 -19.06 -11.03 -16.45
N VAL A 145 -18.72 -9.95 -17.15
CA VAL A 145 -19.57 -8.80 -17.50
C VAL A 145 -19.32 -8.39 -18.95
N ALA A 146 -20.14 -7.48 -19.47
CA ALA A 146 -19.90 -6.87 -20.77
C ALA A 146 -18.52 -6.16 -20.79
N PRO A 147 -17.76 -6.28 -21.88
CA PRO A 147 -16.45 -5.64 -21.99
C PRO A 147 -16.58 -4.12 -21.98
N THR A 148 -15.57 -3.47 -21.41
CA THR A 148 -15.37 -2.03 -21.51
C THR A 148 -14.59 -1.65 -22.77
N ILE A 149 -14.42 -0.37 -23.03
CA ILE A 149 -13.64 0.08 -24.19
C ILE A 149 -12.12 0.10 -23.94
N LEU A 150 -11.67 0.07 -22.68
CA LEU A 150 -10.26 0.20 -22.30
C LEU A 150 -9.33 -0.77 -23.06
N PRO A 151 -9.67 -2.06 -23.25
CA PRO A 151 -8.78 -3.00 -23.92
C PRO A 151 -8.36 -2.57 -25.34
N GLY A 152 -9.19 -1.79 -26.03
CA GLY A 152 -8.88 -1.25 -27.37
C GLY A 152 -7.75 -0.20 -27.40
N PHE A 153 -7.32 0.27 -26.23
CA PHE A 153 -6.30 1.32 -26.10
C PHE A 153 -5.00 0.86 -25.44
N ILE A 154 -4.92 -0.44 -25.11
CA ILE A 154 -3.72 -1.02 -24.50
C ILE A 154 -2.66 -1.24 -25.58
N GLN A 155 -1.45 -0.76 -25.29
CA GLN A 155 -0.25 -0.97 -26.07
C GLN A 155 0.64 -1.99 -25.36
N ASN A 156 1.24 -2.92 -26.11
CA ASN A 156 2.10 -3.97 -25.56
C ASN A 156 3.52 -3.83 -26.12
N ALA A 157 4.49 -3.70 -25.24
CA ALA A 157 5.91 -3.74 -25.56
C ALA A 157 6.60 -4.81 -24.68
N ASN A 158 6.92 -5.95 -25.28
CA ASN A 158 7.62 -7.05 -24.59
C ASN A 158 6.90 -7.56 -23.32
N GLY A 159 5.58 -7.61 -23.33
CA GLY A 159 4.77 -8.05 -22.19
C GLY A 159 4.45 -6.95 -21.19
N TYR A 160 5.02 -5.74 -21.34
CA TYR A 160 4.63 -4.57 -20.58
C TYR A 160 3.57 -3.76 -21.31
N LEU A 161 2.51 -3.45 -20.58
CA LEU A 161 1.30 -2.84 -21.08
C LEU A 161 1.22 -1.40 -20.62
N THR A 162 0.94 -0.49 -21.56
CA THR A 162 0.64 0.92 -21.30
C THR A 162 -0.67 1.31 -21.99
N LEU A 163 -1.25 2.42 -21.59
CA LEU A 163 -2.37 3.03 -22.29
C LEU A 163 -1.86 4.04 -23.32
N SER A 164 -2.52 4.06 -24.48
CA SER A 164 -2.34 5.19 -25.40
C SER A 164 -2.89 6.47 -24.77
N ARG A 165 -2.42 7.66 -25.25
CA ARG A 165 -2.97 8.96 -24.83
C ARG A 165 -4.49 9.03 -25.04
N GLU A 166 -4.97 8.48 -26.14
CA GLU A 166 -6.40 8.39 -26.44
C GLU A 166 -7.13 7.50 -25.42
N GLY A 167 -6.51 6.39 -24.98
CA GLY A 167 -7.05 5.49 -23.96
C GLY A 167 -7.17 6.16 -22.61
N VAL A 168 -6.18 6.96 -22.21
CA VAL A 168 -6.29 7.79 -21.00
C VAL A 168 -7.45 8.76 -21.11
N ALA A 169 -7.58 9.48 -22.23
CA ALA A 169 -8.60 10.49 -22.41
C ALA A 169 -10.03 9.94 -22.55
N LYS A 170 -10.21 8.74 -23.14
CA LYS A 170 -11.56 8.21 -23.43
C LYS A 170 -12.02 7.14 -22.45
N ALA A 171 -11.09 6.36 -21.87
CA ALA A 171 -11.44 5.19 -21.10
C ALA A 171 -10.99 5.23 -19.64
N PHE A 172 -9.89 5.90 -19.33
CA PHE A 172 -9.30 5.86 -17.99
C PHE A 172 -9.61 7.11 -17.16
N ALA A 173 -9.44 8.30 -17.75
CA ALA A 173 -9.56 9.60 -17.08
C ALA A 173 -10.47 10.57 -17.86
N ALA A 174 -11.60 10.07 -18.37
CA ALA A 174 -12.46 10.79 -19.34
C ALA A 174 -13.10 12.06 -18.78
N ASP A 175 -13.24 12.17 -17.47
CA ASP A 175 -13.84 13.33 -16.77
C ASP A 175 -12.80 14.33 -16.23
N LEU A 176 -11.51 14.12 -16.53
CA LEU A 176 -10.45 15.07 -16.19
C LEU A 176 -10.23 16.10 -17.33
N SER A 177 -9.63 17.24 -16.99
CA SER A 177 -9.17 18.20 -17.97
C SER A 177 -8.07 17.63 -18.88
N PRO A 178 -7.89 18.13 -20.11
CA PRO A 178 -6.81 17.67 -20.99
C PRO A 178 -5.42 17.72 -20.35
N GLN A 179 -5.14 18.76 -19.55
CA GLN A 179 -3.85 18.88 -18.85
C GLN A 179 -3.66 17.78 -17.78
N GLU A 180 -4.72 17.44 -17.04
CA GLU A 180 -4.67 16.35 -16.06
C GLU A 180 -4.58 14.98 -16.75
N GLN A 181 -5.25 14.81 -17.90
CA GLN A 181 -5.10 13.59 -18.72
C GLN A 181 -3.67 13.41 -19.23
N ASP A 182 -3.02 14.51 -19.65
CA ASP A 182 -1.62 14.51 -20.07
C ASP A 182 -0.68 14.14 -18.90
N PHE A 183 -0.98 14.63 -17.70
CA PHE A 183 -0.24 14.24 -16.50
C PHE A 183 -0.41 12.74 -16.21
N VAL A 184 -1.65 12.22 -16.18
CA VAL A 184 -1.93 10.79 -15.97
C VAL A 184 -1.22 9.94 -17.02
N PHE A 185 -1.21 10.36 -18.29
CA PHE A 185 -0.49 9.67 -19.34
C PHE A 185 1.03 9.63 -19.09
N ALA A 186 1.60 10.74 -18.62
CA ALA A 186 3.05 10.89 -18.44
C ALA A 186 3.60 10.07 -17.25
N VAL A 187 2.80 9.89 -16.19
CA VAL A 187 3.22 9.21 -14.95
C VAL A 187 2.81 7.75 -14.90
N GLN A 188 2.19 7.22 -15.96
CA GLN A 188 1.75 5.83 -15.95
C GLN A 188 2.92 4.86 -15.81
N GLU A 189 2.83 3.94 -14.84
CA GLU A 189 3.76 2.83 -14.70
C GLU A 189 3.33 1.68 -15.64
N PRO A 190 4.22 1.15 -16.49
CA PRO A 190 3.90 0.01 -17.34
C PRO A 190 3.57 -1.23 -16.51
N ALA A 191 2.47 -1.89 -16.81
CA ALA A 191 2.03 -3.10 -16.12
C ALA A 191 2.49 -4.36 -16.84
N PHE A 192 3.11 -5.31 -16.14
CA PHE A 192 3.42 -6.60 -16.77
C PHE A 192 2.15 -7.44 -16.93
N GLN A 193 1.93 -7.98 -18.13
CA GLN A 193 0.67 -8.65 -18.50
C GLN A 193 0.25 -9.80 -17.58
N LYS A 194 1.20 -10.40 -16.84
CA LYS A 194 0.94 -11.49 -15.89
C LYS A 194 -0.08 -11.10 -14.81
N VAL A 195 -0.10 -9.85 -14.37
CA VAL A 195 -0.98 -9.37 -13.28
C VAL A 195 -2.46 -9.69 -13.51
N PHE A 196 -2.92 -9.69 -14.77
CA PHE A 196 -4.32 -9.97 -15.08
C PHE A 196 -4.73 -11.42 -14.79
N GLY A 197 -3.77 -12.35 -14.79
CA GLY A 197 -3.97 -13.76 -14.50
C GLY A 197 -3.59 -14.18 -13.09
N ASP A 198 -3.05 -13.29 -12.29
CA ASP A 198 -2.66 -13.60 -10.92
C ASP A 198 -3.89 -13.68 -10.01
N ALA A 199 -3.98 -14.77 -9.25
CA ALA A 199 -5.05 -15.02 -8.30
C ALA A 199 -4.53 -14.95 -6.86
N GLY A 200 -5.27 -14.26 -6.00
CA GLY A 200 -4.99 -14.23 -4.56
C GLY A 200 -5.47 -15.49 -3.84
N VAL A 201 -4.93 -15.73 -2.66
CA VAL A 201 -5.33 -16.82 -1.77
C VAL A 201 -6.17 -16.32 -0.59
N ASN A 202 -6.24 -15.02 -0.40
CA ASN A 202 -7.03 -14.35 0.62
C ASN A 202 -8.16 -13.53 0.00
N ALA A 203 -9.23 -13.36 0.77
CA ALA A 203 -10.34 -12.45 0.45
C ALA A 203 -10.66 -11.67 1.73
N ALA A 204 -9.80 -10.69 2.07
CA ALA A 204 -9.82 -9.99 3.36
C ALA A 204 -11.16 -9.29 3.64
N TRP A 205 -11.88 -8.86 2.61
CA TRP A 205 -13.23 -8.27 2.72
C TRP A 205 -14.27 -9.19 3.39
N LYS A 206 -14.01 -10.51 3.47
CA LYS A 206 -14.89 -11.45 4.20
C LYS A 206 -14.83 -11.27 5.71
N SER A 207 -13.74 -10.69 6.24
CA SER A 207 -13.50 -10.54 7.67
C SER A 207 -13.22 -9.10 8.10
N LYS A 208 -13.08 -8.18 7.16
CA LYS A 208 -12.79 -6.78 7.44
C LYS A 208 -13.95 -5.90 6.98
N PRO A 209 -14.34 -4.90 7.78
CA PRO A 209 -15.27 -3.88 7.31
C PRO A 209 -14.71 -3.21 6.05
N SER A 210 -15.60 -2.99 5.07
CA SER A 210 -15.19 -2.52 3.76
C SER A 210 -16.05 -1.36 3.29
N TRP A 211 -15.43 -0.43 2.58
CA TRP A 211 -16.06 0.68 1.87
C TRP A 211 -15.76 0.55 0.38
N TYR A 212 -16.69 1.01 -0.44
CA TYR A 212 -16.52 0.92 -1.88
C TYR A 212 -17.05 2.16 -2.59
N VAL A 213 -16.21 2.81 -3.37
CA VAL A 213 -16.61 3.86 -4.31
C VAL A 213 -16.77 3.22 -5.68
N VAL A 214 -17.99 3.21 -6.19
CA VAL A 214 -18.33 2.80 -7.56
C VAL A 214 -18.27 4.03 -8.47
N ALA A 215 -17.48 3.94 -9.54
CA ALA A 215 -17.40 4.97 -10.58
C ALA A 215 -18.43 4.65 -11.67
N SER A 216 -19.54 5.43 -11.74
CA SER A 216 -20.67 5.09 -12.61
C SER A 216 -20.43 5.30 -14.10
N GLU A 217 -19.36 6.03 -14.47
CA GLU A 217 -18.94 6.29 -15.85
C GLU A 217 -17.57 5.63 -16.15
N ASP A 218 -17.22 4.58 -15.40
CA ASP A 218 -15.99 3.85 -15.57
C ASP A 218 -15.98 3.03 -16.87
N ASN A 219 -14.99 3.28 -17.71
CA ASN A 219 -14.73 2.57 -18.95
C ASN A 219 -13.50 1.63 -18.87
N ALA A 220 -12.90 1.49 -17.69
CA ALA A 220 -11.81 0.55 -17.40
C ALA A 220 -12.32 -0.70 -16.68
N ILE A 221 -13.07 -0.55 -15.59
CA ILE A 221 -13.82 -1.61 -14.93
C ILE A 221 -15.31 -1.35 -15.14
N ASN A 222 -16.04 -2.35 -15.62
CA ASN A 222 -17.47 -2.20 -15.83
C ASN A 222 -18.19 -1.85 -14.50
N PRO A 223 -18.98 -0.76 -14.41
CA PRO A 223 -19.67 -0.35 -13.19
C PRO A 223 -20.59 -1.42 -12.58
N GLU A 224 -21.15 -2.31 -13.41
CA GLU A 224 -21.96 -3.44 -12.90
C GLU A 224 -21.09 -4.49 -12.20
N LEU A 225 -19.85 -4.68 -12.63
CA LEU A 225 -18.88 -5.51 -11.92
C LEU A 225 -18.51 -4.88 -10.56
N GLU A 226 -18.24 -3.58 -10.53
CA GLU A 226 -17.94 -2.85 -9.30
C GLU A 226 -19.08 -2.98 -8.29
N LYS A 227 -20.32 -2.71 -8.70
CA LYS A 227 -21.53 -2.87 -7.86
C LYS A 227 -21.68 -4.28 -7.32
N ARG A 228 -21.43 -5.29 -8.16
CA ARG A 228 -21.49 -6.70 -7.78
C ARG A 228 -20.43 -7.05 -6.73
N MET A 229 -19.18 -6.58 -6.91
CA MET A 229 -18.10 -6.81 -5.96
C MET A 229 -18.36 -6.07 -4.65
N ALA A 230 -18.82 -4.82 -4.69
CA ALA A 230 -19.20 -4.04 -3.52
C ALA A 230 -20.30 -4.73 -2.70
N LYS A 231 -21.36 -5.21 -3.37
CA LYS A 231 -22.44 -5.97 -2.73
C LYS A 231 -21.95 -7.26 -2.10
N ARG A 232 -21.12 -8.02 -2.81
CA ARG A 232 -20.53 -9.28 -2.32
C ARG A 232 -19.66 -9.07 -1.09
N ALA A 233 -18.89 -8.00 -1.07
CA ALA A 233 -18.06 -7.61 0.07
C ALA A 233 -18.87 -7.01 1.24
N ASN A 234 -20.19 -6.88 1.13
CA ASN A 234 -21.03 -6.18 2.09
C ASN A 234 -20.47 -4.78 2.44
N ALA A 235 -19.90 -4.11 1.42
CA ALA A 235 -19.22 -2.83 1.60
C ALA A 235 -20.22 -1.68 1.73
N LYS A 236 -19.91 -0.69 2.58
CA LYS A 236 -20.60 0.59 2.56
C LYS A 236 -20.30 1.28 1.24
N THR A 237 -21.31 1.33 0.35
CA THR A 237 -21.11 1.72 -1.06
C THR A 237 -21.54 3.15 -1.31
N THR A 238 -20.66 3.91 -1.97
CA THR A 238 -20.93 5.25 -2.51
C THR A 238 -20.80 5.19 -4.04
N ILE A 239 -21.79 5.69 -4.76
CA ILE A 239 -21.75 5.74 -6.24
C ILE A 239 -21.47 7.19 -6.65
N LEU A 240 -20.36 7.38 -7.40
CA LEU A 240 -19.96 8.69 -7.90
C LEU A 240 -20.10 8.73 -9.42
N LYS A 241 -20.59 9.85 -9.91
CA LYS A 241 -20.54 10.16 -11.34
C LYS A 241 -19.12 10.58 -11.71
N SER A 242 -18.27 9.59 -12.00
CA SER A 242 -16.86 9.78 -12.32
C SER A 242 -16.38 8.72 -13.31
N SER A 243 -15.28 9.03 -14.01
CA SER A 243 -14.48 8.03 -14.72
C SER A 243 -13.73 7.13 -13.75
N HIS A 244 -12.82 6.29 -14.25
CA HIS A 244 -12.05 5.33 -13.45
C HIS A 244 -11.20 5.96 -12.34
N VAL A 245 -10.75 7.20 -12.50
CA VAL A 245 -9.86 7.90 -11.55
C VAL A 245 -10.63 8.83 -10.59
N ALA A 246 -11.64 8.29 -9.92
CA ALA A 246 -12.53 9.03 -9.01
C ALA A 246 -11.76 9.87 -7.96
N MET A 247 -10.60 9.42 -7.48
CA MET A 247 -9.77 10.15 -6.52
C MET A 247 -9.15 11.44 -7.10
N LEU A 248 -9.11 11.59 -8.42
CA LEU A 248 -8.66 12.80 -9.09
C LEU A 248 -9.82 13.71 -9.48
N SER A 249 -10.96 13.16 -9.92
CA SER A 249 -12.12 13.93 -10.41
C SER A 249 -13.11 14.28 -9.30
N LYS A 250 -13.22 13.46 -8.25
CA LYS A 250 -14.12 13.59 -7.09
C LYS A 250 -13.37 13.45 -5.76
N PRO A 251 -12.27 14.20 -5.56
CA PRO A 251 -11.38 13.98 -4.42
C PRO A 251 -12.05 14.19 -3.06
N ASN A 252 -12.99 15.13 -2.95
CA ASN A 252 -13.66 15.40 -1.69
C ASN A 252 -14.59 14.25 -1.28
N GLU A 253 -15.35 13.73 -2.22
CA GLU A 253 -16.25 12.60 -1.98
C GLU A 253 -15.46 11.31 -1.66
N VAL A 254 -14.32 11.09 -2.32
CA VAL A 254 -13.41 9.98 -2.00
C VAL A 254 -12.79 10.17 -0.61
N LEU A 255 -12.38 11.40 -0.27
CA LEU A 255 -11.87 11.75 1.06
C LEU A 255 -12.90 11.44 2.16
N ASP A 256 -14.17 11.81 1.95
CA ASP A 256 -15.25 11.54 2.91
C ASP A 256 -15.43 10.05 3.19
N VAL A 257 -15.36 9.20 2.15
CA VAL A 257 -15.42 7.73 2.30
C VAL A 257 -14.24 7.21 3.11
N ILE A 258 -13.02 7.71 2.86
CA ILE A 258 -11.82 7.32 3.60
C ILE A 258 -11.92 7.76 5.06
N LEU A 259 -12.41 8.96 5.33
CA LEU A 259 -12.59 9.48 6.69
C LEU A 259 -13.66 8.70 7.46
N ASP A 260 -14.75 8.30 6.81
CA ASP A 260 -15.77 7.46 7.42
C ASP A 260 -15.19 6.09 7.83
N ALA A 261 -14.37 5.48 6.97
CA ALA A 261 -13.64 4.26 7.30
C ALA A 261 -12.70 4.48 8.50
N ALA A 262 -11.94 5.59 8.50
CA ALA A 262 -11.02 5.91 9.58
C ALA A 262 -11.70 6.13 10.93
N GLN A 263 -12.85 6.79 10.95
CA GLN A 263 -13.64 7.02 12.16
C GLN A 263 -14.23 5.72 12.73
N SER A 264 -14.56 4.76 11.88
CA SER A 264 -15.10 3.47 12.32
C SER A 264 -14.06 2.62 13.08
N VAL A 265 -12.79 2.82 12.81
CA VAL A 265 -11.66 2.07 13.40
C VAL A 265 -11.14 2.75 14.68
N SER A 266 -11.35 4.05 14.83
CA SER A 266 -10.84 4.86 15.95
C SER A 266 -11.68 4.78 17.24
N LYS A 267 -12.64 3.87 17.30
CA LYS A 267 -13.58 3.72 18.46
C LYS A 267 -13.11 2.70 19.45
#